data_bf8853b701d1b3a4404382e10f53f252
#
_entry.id   bf8853b701d1b3a4404382e10f53f252
#
_cell.length_a   1.000
_cell.length_b   1.000
_cell.length_c   1.000
_cell.angle_alpha   90.00
_cell.angle_beta   90.00
_cell.angle_gamma   90.00
#
_symmetry.space_group_name_H-M   'P 1'
#
loop_
_entity.id
_entity.type
_entity.pdbx_description
1 polymer ?
#
loop_
_entity_poly.entity_id
_entity_poly.type
_entity_poly.pdbx_seq_one_letter_code
_entity_poly.pdbx_strand_id
1 'polypeptide(L)'
;RGYLIKPKKLSGKAPGIVVLHATTHNTIRQSAGVEGKNQLALGLKLAQQGFVTFSPACFLWEAVASGNLPSSCQEQHRGNQADAHGFKPPSSWVRHAWEVRVHQFQVRHPNSTGMAKMLFDAQRGLDVLEQVEEVDNDRLGAFGHSLGAKESFYLSAFDERVRAAISSEPGIGA
;
A
#
# COMPACT_ATOMS: atom_id res chain seq x y z
N ARG A 1 5.11 7.07 6.63
CA ARG A 1 3.72 7.56 6.80
C ARG A 1 2.75 6.42 6.59
N GLY A 2 1.60 6.42 7.30
CA GLY A 2 0.56 5.41 7.14
C GLY A 2 -0.69 5.77 7.92
N TYR A 3 -1.72 4.95 7.74
CA TYR A 3 -2.93 5.00 8.56
C TYR A 3 -3.00 3.79 9.47
N LEU A 4 -3.03 4.02 10.78
CA LEU A 4 -3.34 3.02 11.79
C LEU A 4 -4.84 3.11 12.11
N ILE A 5 -5.54 1.99 11.99
CA ILE A 5 -6.97 1.92 12.26
C ILE A 5 -7.20 0.82 13.30
N LYS A 6 -7.89 1.19 14.37
CA LYS A 6 -8.23 0.27 15.45
C LYS A 6 -9.75 0.09 15.53
N PRO A 7 -10.23 -1.09 15.93
CA PRO A 7 -11.63 -1.27 16.32
C PRO A 7 -12.01 -0.30 17.44
N LYS A 8 -13.24 0.18 17.44
CA LYS A 8 -13.76 1.05 18.53
C LYS A 8 -13.82 0.35 19.89
N LYS A 9 -13.97 -0.97 19.87
CA LYS A 9 -14.00 -1.81 21.08
C LYS A 9 -13.18 -3.05 20.84
N LEU A 10 -12.29 -3.37 21.76
CA LEU A 10 -11.49 -4.59 21.81
C LEU A 10 -11.68 -5.22 23.17
N SER A 11 -11.85 -6.53 23.22
CA SER A 11 -11.94 -7.32 24.46
C SER A 11 -10.62 -8.02 24.82
N GLY A 12 -9.50 -7.46 24.35
CA GLY A 12 -8.15 -8.01 24.49
C GLY A 12 -7.31 -7.68 23.29
N LYS A 13 -6.16 -8.35 23.15
CA LYS A 13 -5.30 -8.16 21.99
C LYS A 13 -5.91 -8.71 20.72
N ALA A 14 -5.79 -7.96 19.63
CA ALA A 14 -6.31 -8.26 18.31
C ALA A 14 -5.20 -8.65 17.32
N PRO A 15 -5.49 -9.43 16.27
CA PRO A 15 -4.55 -9.63 15.19
C PRO A 15 -4.20 -8.31 14.51
N GLY A 16 -2.92 -8.15 14.11
CA GLY A 16 -2.42 -7.01 13.37
C GLY A 16 -2.27 -7.31 11.88
N ILE A 17 -2.81 -6.47 11.01
CA ILE A 17 -2.74 -6.67 9.56
C ILE A 17 -2.09 -5.46 8.88
N VAL A 18 -1.00 -5.68 8.15
CA VAL A 18 -0.48 -4.69 7.19
C VAL A 18 -1.35 -4.75 5.94
N VAL A 19 -1.96 -3.62 5.57
CA VAL A 19 -2.86 -3.53 4.41
C VAL A 19 -2.19 -2.71 3.31
N LEU A 20 -1.86 -3.38 2.22
CA LEU A 20 -1.09 -2.87 1.10
C LEU A 20 -2.03 -2.50 -0.05
N HIS A 21 -2.00 -1.23 -0.44
CA HIS A 21 -2.98 -0.68 -1.38
C HIS A 21 -2.67 -1.02 -2.84
N ALA A 22 -3.72 -1.11 -3.65
CA ALA A 22 -3.62 -1.26 -5.09
C ALA A 22 -3.05 0.00 -5.76
N THR A 23 -2.76 -0.09 -7.05
CA THR A 23 -2.48 1.06 -7.91
C THR A 23 -3.73 1.97 -7.96
N THR A 24 -3.75 2.99 -7.14
CA THR A 24 -4.89 3.91 -7.02
C THR A 24 -4.42 5.34 -6.72
N HIS A 25 -5.14 6.33 -7.26
CA HIS A 25 -4.86 7.74 -7.00
C HIS A 25 -5.07 8.13 -5.53
N ASN A 26 -5.97 7.44 -4.85
CA ASN A 26 -6.31 7.73 -3.45
C ASN A 26 -5.32 7.09 -2.47
N THR A 27 -4.38 6.28 -2.96
CA THR A 27 -3.30 5.67 -2.17
C THR A 27 -3.81 4.98 -0.90
N ILE A 28 -3.12 5.15 0.22
CA ILE A 28 -3.52 4.64 1.53
C ILE A 28 -4.85 5.24 2.05
N ARG A 29 -5.29 6.40 1.53
CA ARG A 29 -6.56 7.02 1.91
C ARG A 29 -7.76 6.14 1.53
N GLN A 30 -7.66 5.43 0.39
CA GLN A 30 -8.66 4.46 -0.02
C GLN A 30 -8.70 3.25 0.91
N SER A 31 -7.55 2.68 1.24
CA SER A 31 -7.45 1.56 2.18
C SER A 31 -8.01 1.93 3.56
N ALA A 32 -7.73 3.15 4.00
CA ALA A 32 -8.24 3.69 5.27
C ALA A 32 -9.73 4.08 5.24
N GLY A 33 -10.39 4.08 4.09
CA GLY A 33 -11.78 4.49 3.96
C GLY A 33 -12.01 6.00 4.07
N VAL A 34 -10.96 6.80 3.90
CA VAL A 34 -11.03 8.28 3.92
C VAL A 34 -11.50 8.81 2.58
N GLU A 35 -11.10 8.16 1.50
CA GLU A 35 -11.43 8.52 0.11
C GLU A 35 -11.59 7.26 -0.74
N GLY A 36 -12.28 7.42 -1.89
CA GLY A 36 -12.41 6.37 -2.89
C GLY A 36 -13.61 5.47 -2.68
N LYS A 37 -13.56 4.28 -3.29
CA LYS A 37 -14.67 3.33 -3.26
C LYS A 37 -14.70 2.54 -1.96
N ASN A 38 -15.84 2.52 -1.26
CA ASN A 38 -16.02 1.79 0.00
C ASN A 38 -15.64 0.30 -0.08
N GLN A 39 -15.88 -0.36 -1.24
CA GLN A 39 -15.51 -1.76 -1.39
C GLN A 39 -14.00 -2.01 -1.30
N LEU A 40 -13.19 -1.00 -1.56
CA LEU A 40 -11.73 -1.06 -1.51
C LEU A 40 -11.14 -0.45 -0.22
N ALA A 41 -11.98 -0.05 0.72
CA ALA A 41 -11.56 0.41 2.05
C ALA A 41 -11.16 -0.78 2.95
N LEU A 42 -10.18 -1.56 2.49
CA LEU A 42 -9.84 -2.87 3.08
C LEU A 42 -9.36 -2.75 4.52
N GLY A 43 -8.53 -1.74 4.81
CA GLY A 43 -8.06 -1.50 6.18
C GLY A 43 -9.19 -1.16 7.13
N LEU A 44 -10.12 -0.29 6.72
CA LEU A 44 -11.29 0.04 7.51
C LEU A 44 -12.21 -1.17 7.73
N LYS A 45 -12.46 -1.96 6.68
CA LYS A 45 -13.32 -3.15 6.76
C LYS A 45 -12.76 -4.20 7.70
N LEU A 46 -11.45 -4.46 7.64
CA LEU A 46 -10.78 -5.36 8.56
C LEU A 46 -10.85 -4.84 10.00
N ALA A 47 -10.66 -3.54 10.21
CA ALA A 47 -10.80 -2.95 11.54
C ALA A 47 -12.24 -3.10 12.09
N GLN A 48 -13.26 -2.99 11.24
CA GLN A 48 -14.65 -3.25 11.63
C GLN A 48 -14.90 -4.72 12.01
N GLN A 49 -14.05 -5.65 11.54
CA GLN A 49 -14.09 -7.07 11.88
C GLN A 49 -13.20 -7.43 13.09
N GLY A 50 -12.63 -6.46 13.76
CA GLY A 50 -11.85 -6.68 14.98
C GLY A 50 -10.34 -6.76 14.80
N PHE A 51 -9.81 -6.49 13.62
CA PHE A 51 -8.37 -6.43 13.35
C PHE A 51 -7.81 -5.03 13.63
N VAL A 52 -6.59 -4.94 14.13
CA VAL A 52 -5.83 -3.68 14.07
C VAL A 52 -5.12 -3.64 12.73
N THR A 53 -5.30 -2.58 11.95
CA THR A 53 -4.72 -2.49 10.61
C THR A 53 -3.79 -1.30 10.47
N PHE A 54 -2.72 -1.48 9.72
CA PHE A 54 -1.83 -0.41 9.32
C PHE A 54 -1.63 -0.42 7.80
N SER A 55 -1.90 0.72 7.17
CA SER A 55 -1.70 0.90 5.73
C SER A 55 -0.50 1.83 5.52
N PRO A 56 0.69 1.30 5.20
CA PRO A 56 1.86 2.11 4.90
C PRO A 56 1.72 2.82 3.56
N ALA A 57 2.27 4.02 3.45
CA ALA A 57 2.38 4.71 2.17
C ALA A 57 3.47 4.05 1.32
N CYS A 58 3.12 3.64 0.10
CA CYS A 58 4.09 3.17 -0.86
C CYS A 58 4.93 4.34 -1.39
N PHE A 59 6.26 4.20 -1.43
CA PHE A 59 7.18 5.25 -1.86
C PHE A 59 6.94 5.73 -3.29
N LEU A 60 6.40 4.88 -4.16
CA LEU A 60 6.07 5.24 -5.54
C LEU A 60 5.02 6.36 -5.63
N TRP A 61 4.15 6.45 -4.61
CA TRP A 61 3.04 7.40 -4.58
C TRP A 61 3.34 8.68 -3.80
N GLU A 62 4.48 8.80 -3.15
CA GLU A 62 4.81 9.99 -2.36
C GLU A 62 4.80 11.28 -3.19
N ALA A 63 5.27 11.22 -4.45
CA ALA A 63 5.24 12.36 -5.35
C ALA A 63 3.81 12.73 -5.77
N VAL A 64 2.94 11.72 -5.94
CA VAL A 64 1.53 11.92 -6.29
C VAL A 64 0.76 12.53 -5.13
N ALA A 65 0.97 12.02 -3.93
CA ALA A 65 0.27 12.48 -2.72
C ALA A 65 0.71 13.89 -2.27
N SER A 66 1.93 14.30 -2.58
CA SER A 66 2.46 15.61 -2.19
C SER A 66 2.15 16.73 -3.19
N GLY A 67 1.53 16.41 -4.33
CA GLY A 67 1.34 17.38 -5.43
C GLY A 67 2.64 17.80 -6.12
N ASN A 68 3.78 17.31 -5.66
CA ASN A 68 5.11 17.63 -6.20
C ASN A 68 5.46 16.73 -7.38
N LEU A 69 4.57 16.66 -8.36
CA LEU A 69 4.88 16.01 -9.63
C LEU A 69 5.88 16.86 -10.41
N PRO A 70 6.90 16.26 -11.01
CA PRO A 70 7.78 16.96 -11.94
C PRO A 70 6.95 17.71 -13.01
N SER A 71 7.38 18.87 -13.43
CA SER A 71 6.66 19.71 -14.42
C SER A 71 6.33 18.93 -15.69
N SER A 72 7.21 18.03 -16.11
CA SER A 72 7.01 17.09 -17.23
C SER A 72 5.83 16.13 -17.03
N CYS A 73 5.45 15.84 -15.78
CA CYS A 73 4.30 14.99 -15.47
C CYS A 73 2.99 15.79 -15.40
N GLN A 74 3.06 17.09 -15.12
CA GLN A 74 1.88 17.97 -15.00
C GLN A 74 1.27 18.29 -16.37
N GLU A 75 2.08 18.43 -17.41
CA GLU A 75 1.62 18.72 -18.77
C GLU A 75 0.87 17.55 -19.41
N GLN A 76 1.29 16.32 -19.14
CA GLN A 76 0.65 15.12 -19.67
C GLN A 76 -0.71 14.81 -18.99
N HIS A 77 -0.99 15.40 -17.83
CA HIS A 77 -2.25 15.19 -17.13
C HIS A 77 -3.45 15.86 -17.82
N ARG A 78 -3.24 16.90 -18.61
CA ARG A 78 -4.33 17.68 -19.23
C ARG A 78 -5.03 16.98 -20.38
N GLY A 79 -4.52 15.85 -20.89
CA GLY A 79 -5.01 15.19 -22.09
C GLY A 79 -5.77 13.86 -21.90
N ASN A 80 -5.79 13.27 -20.71
CA ASN A 80 -6.35 11.93 -20.50
C ASN A 80 -7.77 11.96 -19.94
N GLN A 81 -8.75 11.82 -20.82
CA GLN A 81 -10.14 11.54 -20.44
C GLN A 81 -10.27 10.09 -19.94
N ALA A 82 -11.16 9.88 -18.95
CA ALA A 82 -11.53 8.54 -18.49
C ALA A 82 -12.17 7.75 -19.64
N ASP A 83 -11.92 6.44 -19.71
CA ASP A 83 -12.65 5.56 -20.63
C ASP A 83 -14.15 5.49 -20.28
N ALA A 84 -14.93 4.84 -21.16
CA ALA A 84 -16.39 4.71 -21.00
C ALA A 84 -16.81 3.99 -19.71
N HIS A 85 -15.88 3.33 -18.99
CA HIS A 85 -16.11 2.63 -17.74
C HIS A 85 -15.56 3.41 -16.50
N GLY A 86 -15.09 4.64 -16.70
CA GLY A 86 -14.49 5.45 -15.62
C GLY A 86 -13.12 4.94 -15.17
N PHE A 87 -12.55 3.95 -15.84
CA PHE A 87 -11.19 3.50 -15.63
C PHE A 87 -10.27 4.49 -16.35
N LYS A 88 -9.55 5.28 -15.58
CA LYS A 88 -8.33 5.91 -16.09
C LYS A 88 -7.23 4.87 -15.97
N PRO A 89 -6.68 4.34 -17.08
CA PRO A 89 -5.43 3.59 -16.99
C PRO A 89 -4.45 4.45 -16.18
N PRO A 90 -3.50 3.84 -15.46
CA PRO A 90 -2.43 4.62 -14.87
C PRO A 90 -1.88 5.45 -16.02
N SER A 91 -2.20 6.73 -15.97
CA SER A 91 -1.89 7.65 -17.06
C SER A 91 -0.38 7.55 -17.26
N SER A 92 0.09 7.79 -18.46
CA SER A 92 1.53 7.81 -18.78
C SER A 92 2.34 8.60 -17.74
N TRP A 93 1.71 9.59 -17.10
CA TRP A 93 2.32 10.37 -16.03
C TRP A 93 2.54 9.60 -14.71
N VAL A 94 1.63 8.69 -14.31
CA VAL A 94 1.84 7.84 -13.12
C VAL A 94 3.00 6.90 -13.36
N ARG A 95 3.05 6.29 -14.54
CA ARG A 95 4.17 5.43 -14.94
C ARG A 95 5.48 6.22 -14.92
N HIS A 96 5.49 7.40 -15.52
CA HIS A 96 6.67 8.26 -15.54
C HIS A 96 7.08 8.71 -14.13
N ALA A 97 6.12 9.08 -13.27
CA ALA A 97 6.41 9.41 -11.87
C ALA A 97 7.04 8.23 -11.11
N TRP A 98 6.58 7.01 -11.37
CA TRP A 98 7.18 5.80 -10.81
C TRP A 98 8.59 5.55 -11.33
N GLU A 99 8.80 5.68 -12.63
CA GLU A 99 10.12 5.54 -13.25
C GLU A 99 11.12 6.52 -12.65
N VAL A 100 10.73 7.78 -12.48
CA VAL A 100 11.54 8.81 -11.83
C VAL A 100 11.84 8.43 -10.37
N ARG A 101 10.85 7.97 -9.61
CA ARG A 101 11.04 7.58 -8.21
C ARG A 101 11.94 6.35 -8.07
N VAL A 102 11.73 5.35 -8.90
CA VAL A 102 12.59 4.15 -8.93
C VAL A 102 14.01 4.54 -9.29
N HIS A 103 14.19 5.38 -10.30
CA HIS A 103 15.52 5.86 -10.70
C HIS A 103 16.20 6.64 -9.57
N GLN A 104 15.51 7.60 -8.94
CA GLN A 104 16.04 8.35 -7.79
C GLN A 104 16.44 7.45 -6.62
N PHE A 105 15.66 6.39 -6.39
CA PHE A 105 15.98 5.40 -5.39
C PHE A 105 17.23 4.60 -5.78
N GLN A 106 17.31 4.11 -7.00
CA GLN A 106 18.45 3.31 -7.50
C GLN A 106 19.76 4.09 -7.54
N VAL A 107 19.71 5.39 -7.84
CA VAL A 107 20.91 6.25 -7.74
C VAL A 107 21.49 6.26 -6.33
N ARG A 108 20.63 6.25 -5.31
CA ARG A 108 21.06 6.23 -3.89
C ARG A 108 21.37 4.81 -3.38
N HIS A 109 20.73 3.82 -3.98
CA HIS A 109 20.79 2.41 -3.56
C HIS A 109 20.99 1.51 -4.80
N PRO A 110 22.19 1.55 -5.45
CA PRO A 110 22.41 0.89 -6.75
C PRO A 110 22.28 -0.63 -6.71
N ASN A 111 22.42 -1.23 -5.53
CA ASN A 111 22.31 -2.67 -5.33
C ASN A 111 20.89 -3.09 -4.87
N SER A 112 19.89 -2.22 -4.98
CA SER A 112 18.53 -2.49 -4.57
C SER A 112 17.53 -2.27 -5.72
N THR A 113 16.32 -2.81 -5.56
CA THR A 113 15.23 -2.66 -6.54
C THR A 113 14.06 -1.90 -5.94
N GLY A 114 13.16 -1.39 -6.80
CA GLY A 114 11.92 -0.78 -6.33
C GLY A 114 11.07 -1.74 -5.50
N MET A 115 11.03 -3.04 -5.87
CA MET A 115 10.31 -4.06 -5.10
C MET A 115 10.96 -4.29 -3.73
N ALA A 116 12.28 -4.29 -3.64
CA ALA A 116 12.97 -4.41 -2.35
C ALA A 116 12.64 -3.22 -1.43
N LYS A 117 12.50 -2.00 -1.99
CA LYS A 117 12.06 -0.83 -1.22
C LYS A 117 10.61 -0.98 -0.75
N MET A 118 9.71 -1.49 -1.60
CA MET A 118 8.32 -1.73 -1.22
C MET A 118 8.23 -2.79 -0.12
N LEU A 119 8.98 -3.88 -0.24
CA LEU A 119 9.09 -4.90 0.80
C LEU A 119 9.59 -4.30 2.13
N PHE A 120 10.65 -3.49 2.08
CA PHE A 120 11.16 -2.81 3.25
C PHE A 120 10.09 -1.93 3.92
N ASP A 121 9.32 -1.16 3.14
CA ASP A 121 8.25 -0.31 3.68
C ASP A 121 7.13 -1.14 4.31
N ALA A 122 6.79 -2.28 3.70
CA ALA A 122 5.81 -3.21 4.26
C ALA A 122 6.29 -3.85 5.58
N GLN A 123 7.57 -4.23 5.69
CA GLN A 123 8.19 -4.70 6.92
C GLN A 123 8.15 -3.62 8.03
N ARG A 124 8.42 -2.35 7.68
CA ARG A 124 8.24 -1.23 8.63
C ARG A 124 6.79 -1.10 9.09
N GLY A 125 5.84 -1.51 8.25
CA GLY A 125 4.42 -1.61 8.63
C GLY A 125 4.19 -2.64 9.75
N LEU A 126 4.86 -3.79 9.70
CA LEU A 126 4.83 -4.78 10.80
C LEU A 126 5.46 -4.23 12.08
N ASP A 127 6.60 -3.52 11.96
CA ASP A 127 7.24 -2.91 13.14
C ASP A 127 6.33 -1.89 13.83
N VAL A 128 5.53 -1.15 13.05
CA VAL A 128 4.53 -0.23 13.63
C VAL A 128 3.46 -1.01 14.37
N LEU A 129 2.97 -2.12 13.80
CA LEU A 129 1.95 -2.94 14.46
C LEU A 129 2.46 -3.56 15.76
N GLU A 130 3.71 -4.03 15.79
CA GLU A 130 4.33 -4.60 16.99
C GLU A 130 4.42 -3.60 18.16
N GLN A 131 4.46 -2.30 17.89
CA GLN A 131 4.49 -1.25 18.91
C GLN A 131 3.09 -0.87 19.41
N VAL A 132 2.03 -1.42 18.82
CA VAL A 132 0.65 -1.12 19.22
C VAL A 132 0.24 -2.08 20.34
N GLU A 133 -0.05 -1.54 21.53
CA GLU A 133 -0.37 -2.32 22.74
C GLU A 133 -1.49 -3.35 22.52
N GLU A 134 -2.50 -2.97 21.73
CA GLU A 134 -3.66 -3.81 21.47
C GLU A 134 -3.41 -4.90 20.42
N VAL A 135 -2.22 -4.95 19.81
CA VAL A 135 -1.88 -5.97 18.81
C VAL A 135 -1.31 -7.23 19.49
N ASP A 136 -1.74 -8.37 19.01
CA ASP A 136 -1.15 -9.66 19.31
C ASP A 136 -0.04 -9.96 18.28
N ASN A 137 1.20 -9.88 18.72
CA ASN A 137 2.38 -10.04 17.86
C ASN A 137 2.55 -11.46 17.32
N ASP A 138 1.87 -12.47 17.92
CA ASP A 138 1.83 -13.82 17.39
C ASP A 138 0.80 -14.01 16.27
N ARG A 139 -0.03 -12.98 16.01
CA ARG A 139 -1.09 -12.97 14.99
C ARG A 139 -0.96 -11.80 14.03
N LEU A 140 0.24 -11.63 13.46
CA LEU A 140 0.47 -10.64 12.41
C LEU A 140 0.18 -11.22 11.03
N GLY A 141 -0.33 -10.39 10.13
CA GLY A 141 -0.66 -10.79 8.78
C GLY A 141 -0.51 -9.66 7.76
N ALA A 142 -0.69 -10.03 6.50
CA ALA A 142 -0.65 -9.11 5.38
C ALA A 142 -1.89 -9.27 4.48
N PHE A 143 -2.42 -8.18 3.99
CA PHE A 143 -3.47 -8.16 2.99
C PHE A 143 -3.11 -7.17 1.88
N GLY A 144 -3.16 -7.62 0.64
CA GLY A 144 -2.92 -6.75 -0.50
C GLY A 144 -3.80 -7.09 -1.71
N HIS A 145 -4.10 -6.06 -2.50
CA HIS A 145 -4.82 -6.20 -3.78
C HIS A 145 -3.99 -5.59 -4.91
N SER A 146 -3.94 -6.26 -6.07
CA SER A 146 -3.21 -5.82 -7.27
C SER A 146 -1.71 -5.56 -6.95
N LEU A 147 -1.23 -4.33 -7.01
CA LEU A 147 0.14 -3.98 -6.62
C LEU A 147 0.44 -4.41 -5.18
N GLY A 148 -0.45 -4.10 -4.24
CA GLY A 148 -0.32 -4.51 -2.85
C GLY A 148 -0.35 -6.02 -2.65
N ALA A 149 -0.97 -6.77 -3.57
CA ALA A 149 -0.94 -8.22 -3.54
C ALA A 149 0.46 -8.77 -3.82
N LYS A 150 1.22 -8.16 -4.73
CA LYS A 150 2.65 -8.48 -4.91
C LYS A 150 3.43 -8.22 -3.64
N GLU A 151 3.21 -7.06 -3.02
CA GLU A 151 3.87 -6.70 -1.76
C GLU A 151 3.54 -7.69 -0.64
N SER A 152 2.26 -8.07 -0.47
CA SER A 152 1.85 -9.04 0.56
C SER A 152 2.45 -10.41 0.33
N PHE A 153 2.56 -10.84 -0.93
CA PHE A 153 3.21 -12.09 -1.30
C PHE A 153 4.70 -12.09 -0.92
N TYR A 154 5.44 -11.03 -1.29
CA TYR A 154 6.85 -10.90 -0.90
C TYR A 154 7.00 -10.75 0.61
N LEU A 155 6.14 -9.97 1.27
CA LEU A 155 6.20 -9.79 2.71
C LEU A 155 6.05 -11.13 3.43
N SER A 156 5.11 -11.97 3.00
CA SER A 156 4.93 -13.31 3.61
C SER A 156 6.06 -14.28 3.33
N ALA A 157 6.81 -14.08 2.24
CA ALA A 157 7.95 -14.93 1.90
C ALA A 157 9.25 -14.52 2.62
N PHE A 158 9.39 -13.24 2.99
CA PHE A 158 10.63 -12.70 3.52
C PHE A 158 10.54 -12.18 4.96
N ASP A 159 9.38 -12.32 5.63
CA ASP A 159 9.21 -11.89 7.01
C ASP A 159 8.44 -12.97 7.82
N GLU A 160 9.13 -13.65 8.70
CA GLU A 160 8.61 -14.77 9.49
C GLU A 160 7.50 -14.38 10.48
N ARG A 161 7.34 -13.09 10.76
CA ARG A 161 6.26 -12.57 11.61
C ARG A 161 4.89 -12.71 10.95
N VAL A 162 4.83 -12.79 9.62
CA VAL A 162 3.57 -12.93 8.88
C VAL A 162 3.05 -14.37 9.01
N ARG A 163 1.98 -14.54 9.77
CA ARG A 163 1.32 -15.84 10.00
C ARG A 163 0.27 -16.18 8.96
N ALA A 164 -0.30 -15.16 8.33
CA ALA A 164 -1.29 -15.32 7.25
C ALA A 164 -1.18 -14.17 6.26
N ALA A 165 -1.35 -14.46 4.98
CA ALA A 165 -1.36 -13.44 3.95
C ALA A 165 -2.49 -13.68 2.94
N ILE A 166 -3.09 -12.59 2.49
CA ILE A 166 -4.03 -12.57 1.37
C ILE A 166 -3.43 -11.73 0.25
N SER A 167 -3.18 -12.39 -0.86
CA SER A 167 -2.67 -11.79 -2.09
C SER A 167 -3.76 -11.88 -3.17
N SER A 168 -4.55 -10.80 -3.31
CA SER A 168 -5.69 -10.74 -4.23
C SER A 168 -5.27 -10.13 -5.57
N GLU A 169 -5.35 -10.89 -6.65
CA GLU A 169 -5.02 -10.49 -8.02
C GLU A 169 -3.59 -9.93 -8.16
N PRO A 170 -2.55 -10.67 -7.73
CA PRO A 170 -1.19 -10.14 -7.63
C PRO A 170 -0.57 -9.79 -8.99
N GLY A 171 -1.14 -10.26 -10.09
CA GLY A 171 -0.56 -10.03 -11.42
C GLY A 171 0.92 -10.42 -11.44
N ILE A 172 1.28 -11.55 -10.83
CA ILE A 172 2.60 -12.15 -10.91
C ILE A 172 2.69 -12.77 -12.30
N GLY A 173 2.85 -11.93 -13.27
CA GLY A 173 3.10 -12.33 -14.66
C GLY A 173 4.53 -12.01 -15.01
N ALA A 174 5.01 -12.79 -15.96
CA ALA A 174 6.35 -12.72 -16.50
C ALA A 174 6.77 -11.30 -16.92
#